data_b4d4ad8b2d06ec12c9d33f5b73db1a35
#
_entry.id   b4d4ad8b2d06ec12c9d33f5b73db1a35
#
_cell.length_a   1.000
_cell.length_b   1.000
_cell.length_c   1.000
_cell.angle_alpha   90.00
_cell.angle_beta   90.00
_cell.angle_gamma   90.00
#
_symmetry.space_group_name_H-M   'P 1'
#
loop_
_entity.id
_entity.type
_entity.pdbx_description
1 polymer ?
#
loop_
_entity_poly.entity_id
_entity_poly.type
_entity_poly.pdbx_seq_one_letter_code
_entity_poly.pdbx_strand_id
1 'polypeptide(L)'
;MNIPKDGLSALTKDVYIKARQDTGKLKHDSECEICSEKVSAMCRCLDCEINLCKPCKAKHAPPGSDQVHNFLELVSQNHGKNNKPAVPKLAQNGFCNKHPEEELDIYCNKCKCAICESCKEQKHSAHPIEGVHNVAKVTRASLTHFLGAVREYLPDFETYVREVRKCQKEHDKDLQNAIKDVQSRCKFLQNEIEKISKHVIGELHERHKASSENFNKEAKTVINAYKSIATLATSADRILKIGTDMNILESAKKIQKRFMLVEDELPTMSIDKIETVGFVPGGLKADSLPKMFGQCTKGEIALPEIPVPWGIRAAKDYEMCSLASFKVQSAPDTIQAIAPVSDKEAWVTCRWGNKDIYLYTILGERKKKVTLDIQVDHMCMIPSGDLLVSSYEDKYIRKVNKEHVVGDFAMPHLYPGGMSITKRKEIYVCAVDSYTTRRSDHSDRCLMKLSEHGMTIDQIDEDGDFVLFGAPYRVTEAPNRDLVVTDREEGKLRVVRVDQEGCRKYIYTGPKEVKLKQPFNPLGLCCDRAGNMLVTDWGNHCVHLVDNEGEFKGFILSQRDGLFKPNAMAMDKSGNMWIGDGNATVRVYKYGKREY
;
A
#
# COMPACT_ATOMS: atom_id res chain seq x y z
N MET A 1 -3.60 0.77 -22.07
CA MET A 1 -5.03 0.46 -21.83
C MET A 1 -5.79 1.77 -21.93
N ASN A 2 -6.74 1.88 -22.87
CA ASN A 2 -7.58 3.06 -22.99
C ASN A 2 -8.62 3.04 -21.87
N ILE A 3 -8.56 4.03 -20.99
CA ILE A 3 -9.58 4.23 -19.94
C ILE A 3 -10.83 4.80 -20.63
N PRO A 4 -12.02 4.22 -20.44
CA PRO A 4 -13.26 4.77 -21.00
C PRO A 4 -13.54 6.17 -20.47
N LYS A 5 -14.20 7.00 -21.28
CA LYS A 5 -14.50 8.42 -20.97
C LYS A 5 -15.31 8.64 -19.67
N ASP A 6 -15.94 7.59 -19.15
CA ASP A 6 -16.74 7.63 -17.90
C ASP A 6 -15.97 7.25 -16.65
N GLY A 7 -14.64 7.16 -16.72
CA GLY A 7 -13.74 6.97 -15.59
C GLY A 7 -13.93 5.64 -14.84
N LEU A 8 -13.19 5.52 -13.73
CA LEU A 8 -13.23 4.36 -12.81
C LEU A 8 -14.62 4.02 -12.25
N SER A 9 -15.59 4.94 -12.32
CA SER A 9 -16.97 4.74 -11.84
C SER A 9 -17.75 3.71 -12.65
N ALA A 10 -17.46 3.54 -13.94
CA ALA A 10 -18.09 2.54 -14.79
C ALA A 10 -17.53 1.14 -14.52
N LEU A 11 -16.22 1.02 -14.33
CA LEU A 11 -15.54 -0.25 -14.01
C LEU A 11 -15.97 -0.83 -12.65
N THR A 12 -16.19 0.04 -11.64
CA THR A 12 -16.53 -0.41 -10.28
C THR A 12 -17.99 -0.83 -10.14
N LYS A 13 -18.93 -0.23 -10.88
CA LYS A 13 -20.33 -0.63 -10.82
C LYS A 13 -20.56 -2.03 -11.41
N ASP A 14 -19.93 -2.34 -12.52
CA ASP A 14 -20.13 -3.63 -13.18
C ASP A 14 -19.44 -4.79 -12.45
N VAL A 15 -18.22 -4.59 -11.94
CA VAL A 15 -17.48 -5.65 -11.22
C VAL A 15 -18.11 -5.93 -9.84
N TYR A 16 -18.56 -4.89 -9.14
CA TYR A 16 -19.11 -5.03 -7.79
C TYR A 16 -20.56 -5.56 -7.77
N ILE A 17 -21.36 -5.15 -8.73
CA ILE A 17 -22.72 -5.68 -8.91
C ILE A 17 -22.64 -7.14 -9.36
N LYS A 18 -21.68 -7.50 -10.23
CA LYS A 18 -21.44 -8.90 -10.62
C LYS A 18 -20.97 -9.76 -9.44
N ALA A 19 -19.98 -9.33 -8.66
CA ALA A 19 -19.49 -10.10 -7.52
C ALA A 19 -20.54 -10.35 -6.42
N ARG A 20 -21.47 -9.41 -6.19
CA ARG A 20 -22.55 -9.56 -5.19
C ARG A 20 -23.78 -10.32 -5.73
N GLN A 21 -23.98 -10.33 -7.04
CA GLN A 21 -25.03 -11.11 -7.69
C GLN A 21 -24.59 -12.56 -7.95
N ASP A 22 -23.27 -12.81 -8.08
CA ASP A 22 -22.72 -14.16 -8.31
C ASP A 22 -22.69 -15.03 -7.05
N THR A 23 -22.80 -14.46 -5.84
CA THR A 23 -23.02 -15.26 -4.62
C THR A 23 -24.45 -15.80 -4.48
N GLY A 24 -25.37 -15.43 -5.36
CA GLY A 24 -26.75 -15.86 -5.31
C GLY A 24 -27.44 -16.19 -6.62
N LYS A 25 -26.92 -15.76 -7.76
CA LYS A 25 -27.49 -16.10 -9.09
C LYS A 25 -26.48 -15.76 -10.19
N LEU A 26 -25.80 -16.75 -10.72
CA LEU A 26 -25.22 -16.66 -12.06
C LEU A 26 -26.37 -16.39 -13.03
N LYS A 27 -26.57 -15.12 -13.42
CA LYS A 27 -27.60 -14.78 -14.41
C LYS A 27 -27.21 -15.29 -15.78
N HIS A 28 -28.16 -15.85 -16.45
CA HIS A 28 -28.15 -16.53 -17.74
C HIS A 28 -27.90 -15.61 -18.95
N ASP A 29 -27.36 -14.42 -18.79
CA ASP A 29 -27.24 -13.42 -19.87
C ASP A 29 -25.77 -13.16 -20.26
N SER A 30 -24.85 -14.11 -20.03
CA SER A 30 -23.49 -14.01 -20.56
C SER A 30 -23.47 -14.43 -22.01
N GLU A 31 -23.17 -13.50 -22.90
CA GLU A 31 -22.97 -13.76 -24.33
C GLU A 31 -21.62 -14.45 -24.57
N CYS A 32 -21.51 -15.20 -25.67
CA CYS A 32 -20.25 -15.80 -26.10
C CYS A 32 -19.26 -14.70 -26.49
N GLU A 33 -18.05 -14.75 -25.90
CA GLU A 33 -17.03 -13.70 -26.08
C GLU A 33 -16.19 -13.89 -27.35
N ILE A 34 -16.35 -15.00 -28.08
CA ILE A 34 -15.60 -15.29 -29.31
C ILE A 34 -16.42 -15.06 -30.57
N CYS A 35 -17.70 -15.43 -30.61
CA CYS A 35 -18.47 -15.28 -31.84
C CYS A 35 -19.12 -13.89 -31.97
N SER A 36 -19.21 -13.42 -33.21
CA SER A 36 -19.81 -12.11 -33.56
C SER A 36 -21.35 -12.08 -33.40
N GLU A 37 -22.00 -13.23 -33.23
CA GLU A 37 -23.47 -13.38 -33.24
C GLU A 37 -24.12 -13.19 -31.87
N LYS A 38 -23.34 -12.81 -30.83
CA LYS A 38 -23.85 -12.58 -29.45
C LYS A 38 -24.75 -13.69 -28.91
N VAL A 39 -24.42 -14.92 -29.20
CA VAL A 39 -25.18 -16.11 -28.77
C VAL A 39 -24.93 -16.33 -27.27
N SER A 40 -25.98 -16.77 -26.54
CA SER A 40 -25.88 -17.15 -25.13
C SER A 40 -24.76 -18.14 -24.88
N ALA A 41 -23.89 -17.85 -23.91
CA ALA A 41 -22.79 -18.74 -23.53
C ALA A 41 -23.34 -19.98 -22.80
N MET A 42 -22.75 -21.15 -23.10
CA MET A 42 -23.12 -22.41 -22.49
C MET A 42 -22.11 -22.89 -21.44
N CYS A 43 -20.88 -22.43 -21.58
CA CYS A 43 -19.81 -22.74 -20.62
C CYS A 43 -18.79 -21.60 -20.50
N ARG A 44 -18.04 -21.59 -19.40
CA ARG A 44 -16.88 -20.74 -19.19
C ARG A 44 -15.62 -21.59 -19.21
N CYS A 45 -14.64 -21.23 -20.02
CA CYS A 45 -13.29 -21.79 -19.94
C CYS A 45 -12.61 -21.24 -18.68
N LEU A 46 -12.15 -22.12 -17.78
CA LEU A 46 -11.50 -21.74 -16.53
C LEU A 46 -10.05 -21.30 -16.73
N ASP A 47 -9.40 -21.81 -17.78
CA ASP A 47 -8.00 -21.52 -18.08
C ASP A 47 -7.83 -20.19 -18.83
N CYS A 48 -8.80 -19.85 -19.70
CA CYS A 48 -8.81 -18.61 -20.49
C CYS A 48 -9.74 -17.54 -19.93
N GLU A 49 -10.56 -17.85 -18.93
CA GLU A 49 -11.55 -17.00 -18.27
C GLU A 49 -12.61 -16.39 -19.19
N ILE A 50 -12.93 -17.03 -20.34
CA ILE A 50 -13.88 -16.56 -21.35
C ILE A 50 -15.15 -17.42 -21.40
N ASN A 51 -16.27 -16.77 -21.74
CA ASN A 51 -17.58 -17.42 -21.90
C ASN A 51 -17.78 -17.89 -23.34
N LEU A 52 -18.21 -19.13 -23.53
CA LEU A 52 -18.26 -19.80 -24.82
C LEU A 52 -19.65 -20.42 -25.09
N CYS A 53 -20.15 -20.24 -26.30
CA CYS A 53 -21.25 -21.05 -26.84
C CYS A 53 -20.78 -22.45 -27.26
N LYS A 54 -21.71 -23.36 -27.53
CA LYS A 54 -21.38 -24.74 -27.91
C LYS A 54 -20.46 -24.87 -29.12
N PRO A 55 -20.66 -24.14 -30.24
CA PRO A 55 -19.74 -24.17 -31.38
C PRO A 55 -18.36 -23.62 -31.05
N CYS A 56 -18.27 -22.55 -30.26
CA CYS A 56 -16.98 -21.94 -29.90
C CYS A 56 -16.21 -22.80 -28.89
N LYS A 57 -16.87 -23.50 -27.98
CA LYS A 57 -16.26 -24.49 -27.09
C LYS A 57 -15.54 -25.59 -27.91
N ALA A 58 -16.21 -26.13 -28.92
CA ALA A 58 -15.65 -27.19 -29.77
C ALA A 58 -14.43 -26.75 -30.60
N LYS A 59 -14.35 -25.47 -30.97
CA LYS A 59 -13.21 -24.88 -31.68
C LYS A 59 -12.10 -24.42 -30.75
N HIS A 60 -12.43 -24.06 -29.52
CA HIS A 60 -11.49 -23.54 -28.51
C HIS A 60 -10.57 -24.63 -27.95
N ALA A 61 -11.04 -25.84 -27.82
CA ALA A 61 -10.26 -27.00 -27.43
C ALA A 61 -10.61 -28.16 -28.36
N PRO A 62 -10.05 -28.25 -29.59
CA PRO A 62 -10.35 -29.30 -30.55
C PRO A 62 -9.88 -30.65 -30.03
N PRO A 63 -10.63 -31.71 -30.30
CA PRO A 63 -10.23 -33.09 -29.93
C PRO A 63 -8.86 -33.42 -30.51
N GLY A 64 -7.89 -33.79 -29.67
CA GLY A 64 -6.53 -34.12 -30.08
C GLY A 64 -5.49 -33.01 -29.97
N SER A 65 -5.82 -31.86 -29.47
CA SER A 65 -4.83 -30.84 -29.09
C SER A 65 -4.15 -31.20 -27.75
N ASP A 66 -2.85 -30.94 -27.64
CA ASP A 66 -2.07 -31.20 -26.40
C ASP A 66 -2.48 -30.24 -25.22
N GLN A 67 -3.33 -29.28 -25.48
CA GLN A 67 -3.85 -28.34 -24.48
C GLN A 67 -5.27 -28.75 -24.08
N VAL A 68 -5.42 -29.34 -22.92
CA VAL A 68 -6.72 -29.69 -22.32
C VAL A 68 -7.19 -28.49 -21.50
N HIS A 69 -8.22 -27.78 -21.98
CA HIS A 69 -8.85 -26.70 -21.23
C HIS A 69 -9.97 -27.22 -20.34
N ASN A 70 -10.11 -26.65 -19.15
CA ASN A 70 -11.17 -26.97 -18.20
C ASN A 70 -12.39 -26.05 -18.42
N PHE A 71 -13.59 -26.64 -18.49
CA PHE A 71 -14.84 -25.92 -18.74
C PHE A 71 -15.82 -26.05 -17.58
N LEU A 72 -16.40 -24.93 -17.17
CA LEU A 72 -17.54 -24.86 -16.25
C LEU A 72 -18.82 -24.68 -17.07
N GLU A 73 -19.77 -25.62 -16.97
CA GLU A 73 -21.06 -25.49 -17.66
C GLU A 73 -21.97 -24.47 -16.96
N LEU A 74 -22.54 -23.55 -17.74
CA LEU A 74 -23.51 -22.55 -17.30
C LEU A 74 -24.92 -23.16 -17.43
N VAL A 75 -25.55 -23.50 -16.29
CA VAL A 75 -26.86 -24.21 -16.26
C VAL A 75 -27.99 -23.24 -16.51
N SER A 76 -28.86 -23.56 -17.50
CA SER A 76 -30.15 -22.89 -17.72
C SER A 76 -31.16 -23.27 -16.62
N GLN A 77 -31.67 -22.27 -15.88
CA GLN A 77 -32.77 -22.49 -14.96
C GLN A 77 -34.10 -22.52 -15.72
N ASN A 78 -34.62 -23.74 -15.96
CA ASN A 78 -36.06 -23.88 -16.25
C ASN A 78 -36.83 -23.80 -14.93
N HIS A 79 -37.81 -22.89 -14.89
CA HIS A 79 -38.73 -22.71 -13.78
C HIS A 79 -39.52 -23.99 -13.47
N GLY A 80 -39.12 -24.67 -12.40
CA GLY A 80 -39.90 -25.71 -11.74
C GLY A 80 -39.84 -25.53 -10.24
N LYS A 81 -40.97 -25.39 -9.58
CA LYS A 81 -41.09 -25.20 -8.13
C LYS A 81 -40.49 -26.38 -7.38
N ASN A 82 -39.73 -26.09 -6.32
CA ASN A 82 -39.12 -26.99 -5.35
C ASN A 82 -37.84 -27.70 -5.81
N ASN A 83 -36.65 -27.05 -5.57
CA ASN A 83 -35.47 -27.82 -5.20
C ASN A 83 -34.36 -26.90 -4.68
N LYS A 84 -33.60 -27.40 -3.71
CA LYS A 84 -32.36 -26.80 -3.20
C LYS A 84 -31.42 -26.45 -4.38
N PRO A 85 -30.61 -25.37 -4.31
CA PRO A 85 -29.70 -25.02 -5.40
C PRO A 85 -28.76 -26.19 -5.70
N ALA A 86 -28.89 -26.77 -6.88
CA ALA A 86 -27.96 -27.78 -7.38
C ALA A 86 -26.61 -27.11 -7.64
N VAL A 87 -25.58 -27.59 -6.98
CA VAL A 87 -24.18 -27.23 -7.28
C VAL A 87 -23.93 -27.68 -8.72
N PRO A 88 -23.39 -26.81 -9.61
CA PRO A 88 -23.04 -27.21 -10.96
C PRO A 88 -22.09 -28.39 -10.90
N LYS A 89 -22.46 -29.52 -11.50
CA LYS A 89 -21.54 -30.65 -11.64
C LYS A 89 -20.52 -30.28 -12.70
N LEU A 90 -19.24 -30.16 -12.31
CA LEU A 90 -18.13 -30.21 -13.26
C LEU A 90 -18.24 -31.50 -14.06
N ALA A 91 -18.07 -31.42 -15.38
CA ALA A 91 -18.08 -32.60 -16.24
C ALA A 91 -17.02 -33.58 -15.73
N GLN A 92 -17.45 -34.72 -15.21
CA GLN A 92 -16.59 -35.77 -14.71
C GLN A 92 -16.08 -36.60 -15.91
N ASN A 93 -14.91 -36.26 -16.44
CA ASN A 93 -14.13 -37.22 -17.19
C ASN A 93 -13.32 -38.04 -16.18
N GLY A 94 -13.98 -38.98 -15.49
CA GLY A 94 -13.34 -39.92 -14.56
C GLY A 94 -12.56 -41.02 -15.25
N PHE A 95 -12.50 -41.04 -16.58
CA PHE A 95 -11.90 -42.10 -17.39
C PHE A 95 -10.62 -41.63 -18.11
N CYS A 96 -9.71 -42.57 -18.33
CA CYS A 96 -8.45 -42.28 -18.99
C CYS A 96 -8.65 -41.99 -20.49
N ASN A 97 -8.07 -40.91 -21.00
CA ASN A 97 -8.13 -40.58 -22.43
C ASN A 97 -7.46 -41.62 -23.35
N LYS A 98 -6.51 -42.44 -22.82
CA LYS A 98 -5.80 -43.48 -23.55
C LYS A 98 -6.39 -44.85 -23.36
N HIS A 99 -7.07 -45.07 -22.25
CA HIS A 99 -7.72 -46.33 -21.87
C HIS A 99 -9.17 -45.98 -21.44
N PRO A 100 -10.07 -45.80 -22.41
CA PRO A 100 -11.40 -45.22 -22.14
C PRO A 100 -12.30 -46.05 -21.22
N GLU A 101 -11.98 -47.33 -21.02
CA GLU A 101 -12.69 -48.23 -20.12
C GLU A 101 -12.16 -48.17 -18.67
N GLU A 102 -11.04 -47.45 -18.42
CA GLU A 102 -10.39 -47.39 -17.11
C GLU A 102 -10.60 -46.05 -16.41
N GLU A 103 -10.97 -46.09 -15.14
CA GLU A 103 -11.12 -44.94 -14.29
C GLU A 103 -9.76 -44.33 -13.89
N LEU A 104 -9.75 -43.00 -13.66
CA LEU A 104 -8.60 -42.24 -13.15
C LEU A 104 -8.64 -42.23 -11.61
N ASP A 105 -8.21 -43.29 -10.98
CA ASP A 105 -8.24 -43.49 -9.53
C ASP A 105 -6.87 -43.31 -8.84
N ILE A 106 -5.80 -43.20 -9.63
CA ILE A 106 -4.42 -43.06 -9.18
C ILE A 106 -3.91 -41.68 -9.54
N TYR A 107 -3.21 -41.02 -8.62
CA TYR A 107 -2.55 -39.72 -8.83
C TYR A 107 -1.02 -39.91 -8.83
N CYS A 108 -0.36 -39.48 -9.89
CA CYS A 108 1.09 -39.50 -9.99
C CYS A 108 1.66 -38.21 -9.38
N ASN A 109 2.32 -38.31 -8.24
CA ASN A 109 2.90 -37.17 -7.51
C ASN A 109 4.08 -36.53 -8.25
N LYS A 110 4.76 -37.24 -9.16
CA LYS A 110 5.83 -36.69 -10.00
C LYS A 110 5.27 -35.91 -11.18
N CYS A 111 4.29 -36.48 -11.90
CA CYS A 111 3.70 -35.86 -13.10
C CYS A 111 2.54 -34.90 -12.78
N LYS A 112 2.08 -34.86 -11.52
CA LYS A 112 0.96 -34.03 -11.05
C LYS A 112 -0.35 -34.24 -11.82
N CYS A 113 -0.65 -35.48 -12.20
CA CYS A 113 -1.85 -35.84 -12.95
C CYS A 113 -2.49 -37.12 -12.44
N ALA A 114 -3.81 -37.24 -12.65
CA ALA A 114 -4.55 -38.45 -12.42
C ALA A 114 -4.27 -39.45 -13.59
N ILE A 115 -4.09 -40.72 -13.26
CA ILE A 115 -3.76 -41.78 -14.19
C ILE A 115 -4.60 -43.01 -13.86
N CYS A 116 -4.79 -43.90 -14.83
CA CYS A 116 -5.37 -45.23 -14.64
C CYS A 116 -4.28 -46.28 -14.38
N GLU A 117 -4.68 -47.53 -14.07
CA GLU A 117 -3.74 -48.60 -13.74
C GLU A 117 -2.83 -48.96 -14.93
N SER A 118 -3.36 -49.05 -16.15
CA SER A 118 -2.56 -49.31 -17.36
C SER A 118 -1.52 -48.20 -17.63
N CYS A 119 -1.86 -46.92 -17.39
CA CYS A 119 -0.89 -45.84 -17.50
C CYS A 119 0.20 -45.92 -16.41
N LYS A 120 -0.16 -46.34 -15.21
CA LYS A 120 0.77 -46.56 -14.10
C LYS A 120 1.82 -47.59 -14.50
N GLU A 121 1.40 -48.77 -15.00
CA GLU A 121 2.31 -49.84 -15.41
C GLU A 121 3.22 -49.43 -16.56
N GLN A 122 2.68 -48.77 -17.59
CA GLN A 122 3.41 -48.41 -18.80
C GLN A 122 4.39 -47.26 -18.66
N LYS A 123 4.03 -46.19 -17.92
CA LYS A 123 4.78 -44.92 -17.92
C LYS A 123 5.10 -44.36 -16.54
N HIS A 124 4.43 -44.83 -15.50
CA HIS A 124 4.56 -44.26 -14.17
C HIS A 124 4.98 -45.29 -13.11
N SER A 125 5.47 -46.46 -13.51
CA SER A 125 5.82 -47.57 -12.61
C SER A 125 6.87 -47.22 -11.55
N ALA A 126 7.78 -46.30 -11.87
CA ALA A 126 8.82 -45.83 -10.94
C ALA A 126 8.46 -44.49 -10.27
N HIS A 127 7.27 -43.97 -10.49
CA HIS A 127 6.84 -42.69 -9.91
C HIS A 127 6.09 -42.91 -8.58
N PRO A 128 6.25 -42.00 -7.59
CA PRO A 128 5.45 -42.07 -6.39
C PRO A 128 3.98 -41.79 -6.74
N ILE A 129 3.11 -42.68 -6.33
CA ILE A 129 1.68 -42.67 -6.63
C ILE A 129 0.86 -42.67 -5.35
N GLU A 130 -0.35 -42.09 -5.42
CA GLU A 130 -1.33 -42.04 -4.34
C GLU A 130 -2.74 -42.16 -4.92
N GLY A 131 -3.72 -42.61 -4.13
CA GLY A 131 -5.12 -42.62 -4.58
C GLY A 131 -5.67 -41.23 -4.81
N VAL A 132 -6.32 -40.99 -5.95
CA VAL A 132 -6.93 -39.68 -6.31
C VAL A 132 -7.84 -39.16 -5.20
N HIS A 133 -8.60 -40.02 -4.53
CA HIS A 133 -9.49 -39.63 -3.43
C HIS A 133 -8.73 -38.98 -2.27
N ASN A 134 -7.56 -39.51 -1.88
CA ASN A 134 -6.74 -38.99 -0.79
C ASN A 134 -6.16 -37.61 -1.16
N VAL A 135 -5.58 -37.50 -2.35
CA VAL A 135 -5.04 -36.24 -2.86
C VAL A 135 -6.14 -35.20 -2.98
N ALA A 136 -7.32 -35.56 -3.51
CA ALA A 136 -8.47 -34.67 -3.60
C ALA A 136 -9.00 -34.22 -2.24
N LYS A 137 -8.96 -35.09 -1.22
CA LYS A 137 -9.33 -34.73 0.15
C LYS A 137 -8.40 -33.68 0.73
N VAL A 138 -7.10 -33.86 0.59
CA VAL A 138 -6.09 -32.89 1.05
C VAL A 138 -6.20 -31.59 0.30
N THR A 139 -6.33 -31.65 -1.03
CA THR A 139 -6.48 -30.47 -1.90
C THR A 139 -7.77 -29.69 -1.56
N ARG A 140 -8.87 -30.40 -1.31
CA ARG A 140 -10.16 -29.78 -0.90
C ARG A 140 -10.02 -29.05 0.43
N ALA A 141 -9.37 -29.66 1.41
CA ALA A 141 -9.10 -29.03 2.70
C ALA A 141 -8.26 -27.74 2.53
N SER A 142 -7.21 -27.80 1.71
CA SER A 142 -6.36 -26.64 1.39
C SER A 142 -7.14 -25.53 0.69
N LEU A 143 -7.94 -25.86 -0.32
CA LEU A 143 -8.79 -24.87 -1.02
C LEU A 143 -9.85 -24.26 -0.11
N THR A 144 -10.46 -25.07 0.77
CA THR A 144 -11.44 -24.56 1.75
C THR A 144 -10.80 -23.56 2.70
N HIS A 145 -9.60 -23.87 3.17
CA HIS A 145 -8.82 -22.98 4.02
C HIS A 145 -8.46 -21.69 3.28
N PHE A 146 -7.96 -21.80 2.04
CA PHE A 146 -7.64 -20.65 1.20
C PHE A 146 -8.85 -19.74 0.97
N LEU A 147 -10.01 -20.33 0.63
CA LEU A 147 -11.25 -19.58 0.46
C LEU A 147 -11.71 -18.90 1.76
N GLY A 148 -11.51 -19.55 2.91
CA GLY A 148 -11.75 -18.95 4.22
C GLY A 148 -10.92 -17.69 4.40
N ALA A 149 -9.61 -17.78 4.18
CA ALA A 149 -8.71 -16.65 4.27
C ALA A 149 -9.09 -15.51 3.30
N VAL A 150 -9.42 -15.81 2.04
CA VAL A 150 -9.88 -14.79 1.08
C VAL A 150 -11.14 -14.08 1.57
N ARG A 151 -12.11 -14.82 2.12
CA ARG A 151 -13.36 -14.25 2.63
C ARG A 151 -13.17 -13.30 3.81
N GLU A 152 -12.15 -13.53 4.65
CA GLU A 152 -11.81 -12.64 5.75
C GLU A 152 -11.33 -11.26 5.27
N TYR A 153 -10.74 -11.18 4.08
CA TYR A 153 -10.22 -9.91 3.52
C TYR A 153 -11.24 -9.11 2.70
N LEU A 154 -12.30 -9.75 2.21
CA LEU A 154 -13.31 -9.04 1.41
C LEU A 154 -13.88 -7.79 2.10
N PRO A 155 -14.19 -7.80 3.42
CA PRO A 155 -14.65 -6.61 4.13
C PRO A 155 -13.62 -5.47 4.17
N ASP A 156 -12.32 -5.79 4.23
CA ASP A 156 -11.24 -4.79 4.22
C ASP A 156 -11.18 -4.07 2.87
N PHE A 157 -11.32 -4.80 1.76
CA PHE A 157 -11.43 -4.21 0.42
C PHE A 157 -12.69 -3.34 0.27
N GLU A 158 -13.83 -3.80 0.79
CA GLU A 158 -15.07 -3.01 0.76
C GLU A 158 -14.90 -1.70 1.52
N THR A 159 -14.26 -1.76 2.67
CA THR A 159 -13.97 -0.58 3.49
C THR A 159 -13.03 0.37 2.76
N TYR A 160 -11.95 -0.15 2.17
CA TYR A 160 -11.01 0.64 1.38
C TYR A 160 -11.69 1.35 0.19
N VAL A 161 -12.48 0.61 -0.60
CA VAL A 161 -13.23 1.20 -1.73
C VAL A 161 -14.16 2.32 -1.25
N ARG A 162 -14.75 2.18 -0.06
CA ARG A 162 -15.60 3.21 0.55
C ARG A 162 -14.81 4.46 0.92
N GLU A 163 -13.64 4.30 1.53
CA GLU A 163 -12.76 5.42 1.90
C GLU A 163 -12.20 6.13 0.65
N VAL A 164 -11.74 5.41 -0.37
CA VAL A 164 -11.30 6.01 -1.64
C VAL A 164 -12.41 6.83 -2.28
N ARG A 165 -13.65 6.32 -2.29
CA ARG A 165 -14.81 7.07 -2.81
C ARG A 165 -15.14 8.31 -1.98
N LYS A 166 -14.90 8.27 -0.68
CA LYS A 166 -15.05 9.43 0.20
C LYS A 166 -14.00 10.49 -0.14
N CYS A 167 -12.73 10.11 -0.24
CA CYS A 167 -11.65 11.01 -0.67
C CYS A 167 -11.92 11.61 -2.06
N GLN A 168 -12.42 10.82 -3.00
CA GLN A 168 -12.79 11.33 -4.33
C GLN A 168 -13.88 12.40 -4.24
N LYS A 169 -14.93 12.19 -3.45
CA LYS A 169 -16.00 13.18 -3.26
C LYS A 169 -15.50 14.47 -2.59
N GLU A 170 -14.59 14.35 -1.64
CA GLU A 170 -13.96 15.50 -0.99
C GLU A 170 -13.12 16.30 -2.00
N HIS A 171 -12.32 15.60 -2.81
CA HIS A 171 -11.54 16.22 -3.89
C HIS A 171 -12.44 16.94 -4.91
N ASP A 172 -13.54 16.33 -5.34
CA ASP A 172 -14.51 16.95 -6.25
C ASP A 172 -15.12 18.21 -5.63
N LYS A 173 -15.41 18.19 -4.32
CA LYS A 173 -15.90 19.36 -3.57
C LYS A 173 -14.87 20.46 -3.50
N ASP A 174 -13.61 20.15 -3.25
CA ASP A 174 -12.52 21.11 -3.20
C ASP A 174 -12.30 21.78 -4.55
N LEU A 175 -12.39 21.02 -5.65
CA LEU A 175 -12.38 21.58 -7.01
C LEU A 175 -13.51 22.56 -7.23
N GLN A 176 -14.74 22.22 -6.80
CA GLN A 176 -15.90 23.12 -6.93
C GLN A 176 -15.74 24.40 -6.09
N ASN A 177 -15.15 24.30 -4.90
CA ASN A 177 -14.84 25.45 -4.06
C ASN A 177 -13.79 26.34 -4.73
N ALA A 178 -12.69 25.76 -5.22
CA ALA A 178 -11.65 26.50 -5.94
C ALA A 178 -12.20 27.23 -7.17
N ILE A 179 -13.10 26.60 -7.95
CA ILE A 179 -13.77 27.25 -9.08
C ILE A 179 -14.62 28.45 -8.62
N LYS A 180 -15.36 28.32 -7.50
CA LYS A 180 -16.13 29.43 -6.94
C LYS A 180 -15.24 30.59 -6.48
N ASP A 181 -14.10 30.29 -5.89
CA ASP A 181 -13.14 31.30 -5.46
C ASP A 181 -12.56 32.07 -6.65
N VAL A 182 -12.21 31.38 -7.73
CA VAL A 182 -11.80 32.00 -8.99
C VAL A 182 -12.89 32.91 -9.56
N GLN A 183 -14.14 32.44 -9.59
CA GLN A 183 -15.28 33.24 -10.06
C GLN A 183 -15.53 34.44 -9.18
N SER A 184 -15.44 34.31 -7.87
CA SER A 184 -15.58 35.41 -6.89
C SER A 184 -14.47 36.44 -7.07
N ARG A 185 -13.23 36.00 -7.27
CA ARG A 185 -12.11 36.90 -7.56
C ARG A 185 -12.29 37.64 -8.87
N CYS A 186 -12.78 36.99 -9.90
CA CYS A 186 -13.10 37.62 -11.18
C CYS A 186 -14.11 38.76 -11.01
N LYS A 187 -15.23 38.49 -10.31
CA LYS A 187 -16.27 39.52 -10.02
C LYS A 187 -15.71 40.66 -9.19
N PHE A 188 -14.90 40.37 -8.19
CA PHE A 188 -14.25 41.40 -7.39
C PHE A 188 -13.39 42.33 -8.25
N LEU A 189 -12.52 41.78 -9.11
CA LEU A 189 -11.67 42.59 -10.00
C LEU A 189 -12.49 43.40 -11.00
N GLN A 190 -13.55 42.83 -11.56
CA GLN A 190 -14.48 43.57 -12.45
C GLN A 190 -15.10 44.77 -11.73
N ASN A 191 -15.59 44.58 -10.52
CA ASN A 191 -16.18 45.67 -9.72
C ASN A 191 -15.16 46.77 -9.38
N GLU A 192 -13.92 46.40 -9.06
CA GLU A 192 -12.87 47.39 -8.80
C GLU A 192 -12.50 48.19 -10.07
N ILE A 193 -12.41 47.51 -11.22
CA ILE A 193 -12.20 48.19 -12.50
C ILE A 193 -13.35 49.13 -12.83
N GLU A 194 -14.61 48.74 -12.62
CA GLU A 194 -15.76 49.62 -12.80
C GLU A 194 -15.73 50.83 -11.87
N LYS A 195 -15.35 50.68 -10.60
CA LYS A 195 -15.20 51.78 -9.65
C LYS A 195 -14.14 52.78 -10.14
N ILE A 196 -12.97 52.30 -10.54
CA ILE A 196 -11.89 53.10 -11.07
C ILE A 196 -12.36 53.83 -12.34
N SER A 197 -13.01 53.12 -13.27
CA SER A 197 -13.56 53.73 -14.49
C SER A 197 -14.55 54.84 -14.17
N LYS A 198 -15.51 54.62 -13.26
CA LYS A 198 -16.49 55.64 -12.84
C LYS A 198 -15.80 56.85 -12.21
N HIS A 199 -14.76 56.60 -11.41
CA HIS A 199 -14.01 57.70 -10.78
C HIS A 199 -13.30 58.56 -11.84
N VAL A 200 -12.56 57.96 -12.75
CA VAL A 200 -11.85 58.67 -13.84
C VAL A 200 -12.83 59.43 -14.73
N ILE A 201 -13.96 58.80 -15.11
CA ILE A 201 -15.02 59.51 -15.88
C ILE A 201 -15.58 60.68 -15.09
N GLY A 202 -15.79 60.53 -13.79
CA GLY A 202 -16.22 61.61 -12.90
C GLY A 202 -15.24 62.81 -12.89
N GLU A 203 -13.94 62.52 -12.75
CA GLU A 203 -12.90 63.55 -12.81
C GLU A 203 -12.88 64.29 -14.17
N LEU A 204 -13.05 63.54 -15.29
CA LEU A 204 -13.15 64.15 -16.62
C LEU A 204 -14.35 65.07 -16.74
N HIS A 205 -15.51 64.67 -16.22
CA HIS A 205 -16.71 65.52 -16.21
C HIS A 205 -16.55 66.79 -15.36
N GLU A 206 -15.97 66.66 -14.15
CA GLU A 206 -15.74 67.84 -13.30
C GLU A 206 -14.77 68.85 -13.95
N ARG A 207 -13.66 68.36 -14.52
CA ARG A 207 -12.71 69.22 -15.25
C ARG A 207 -13.35 69.86 -16.48
N HIS A 208 -14.15 69.11 -17.22
CA HIS A 208 -14.87 69.65 -18.38
C HIS A 208 -15.89 70.75 -17.92
N LYS A 209 -16.61 70.46 -16.87
CA LYS A 209 -17.57 71.43 -16.31
C LYS A 209 -16.89 72.75 -15.89
N ALA A 210 -15.78 72.66 -15.13
CA ALA A 210 -15.00 73.81 -14.72
C ALA A 210 -14.47 74.60 -15.94
N SER A 211 -13.94 73.91 -16.97
CA SER A 211 -13.53 74.61 -18.20
C SER A 211 -14.70 75.28 -18.93
N SER A 212 -15.84 74.56 -19.00
CA SER A 212 -17.06 75.13 -19.64
C SER A 212 -17.61 76.34 -18.89
N GLU A 213 -17.56 76.32 -17.58
CA GLU A 213 -17.97 77.49 -16.78
C GLU A 213 -17.06 78.69 -17.03
N ASN A 214 -15.73 78.45 -17.14
CA ASN A 214 -14.81 79.54 -17.49
C ASN A 214 -15.08 80.07 -18.94
N PHE A 215 -15.27 79.19 -19.92
CA PHE A 215 -15.68 79.57 -21.26
C PHE A 215 -16.95 80.45 -21.23
N ASN A 216 -17.98 80.04 -20.52
CA ASN A 216 -19.25 80.76 -20.44
C ASN A 216 -19.07 82.11 -19.79
N LYS A 217 -18.22 82.22 -18.75
CA LYS A 217 -17.90 83.47 -18.11
C LYS A 217 -17.21 84.44 -19.05
N GLU A 218 -16.15 83.99 -19.71
CA GLU A 218 -15.43 84.78 -20.71
C GLU A 218 -16.34 85.22 -21.88
N ALA A 219 -17.08 84.24 -22.45
CA ALA A 219 -18.04 84.52 -23.50
C ALA A 219 -19.07 85.55 -23.10
N LYS A 220 -19.61 85.47 -21.87
CA LYS A 220 -20.58 86.43 -21.32
C LYS A 220 -19.98 87.81 -21.22
N THR A 221 -18.73 87.95 -20.76
CA THR A 221 -18.02 89.21 -20.64
C THR A 221 -17.86 89.82 -22.02
N VAL A 222 -17.38 89.11 -23.02
CA VAL A 222 -17.21 89.58 -24.39
C VAL A 222 -18.56 89.92 -25.01
N ILE A 223 -19.60 89.10 -24.84
CA ILE A 223 -20.96 89.41 -25.37
C ILE A 223 -21.53 90.71 -24.72
N ASN A 224 -21.31 90.94 -23.46
CA ASN A 224 -21.77 92.13 -22.79
C ASN A 224 -21.03 93.35 -23.33
N ALA A 225 -19.71 93.31 -23.49
CA ALA A 225 -18.92 94.37 -24.10
C ALA A 225 -19.38 94.65 -25.54
N TYR A 226 -19.55 93.60 -26.37
CA TYR A 226 -20.10 93.70 -27.70
C TYR A 226 -21.48 94.43 -27.73
N LYS A 227 -22.42 94.01 -26.88
CA LYS A 227 -23.75 94.65 -26.80
C LYS A 227 -23.65 96.10 -26.43
N SER A 228 -22.76 96.45 -25.50
CA SER A 228 -22.56 97.85 -25.10
C SER A 228 -22.05 98.70 -26.27
N ILE A 229 -21.03 98.26 -26.98
CA ILE A 229 -20.48 98.91 -28.16
C ILE A 229 -21.51 98.98 -29.29
N ALA A 230 -22.20 97.89 -29.58
CA ALA A 230 -23.23 97.88 -30.63
C ALA A 230 -24.38 98.85 -30.36
N THR A 231 -24.82 98.93 -29.11
CA THR A 231 -25.85 99.82 -28.68
C THR A 231 -25.40 101.29 -28.84
N LEU A 232 -24.15 101.56 -28.40
CA LEU A 232 -23.58 102.92 -28.55
C LEU A 232 -23.39 103.29 -30.02
N ALA A 233 -22.87 102.43 -30.86
CA ALA A 233 -22.71 102.59 -32.29
C ALA A 233 -24.07 102.87 -32.98
N THR A 234 -25.08 102.03 -32.65
CA THR A 234 -26.45 102.20 -33.18
C THR A 234 -27.06 103.54 -32.76
N SER A 235 -26.80 103.92 -31.54
CA SER A 235 -27.29 105.21 -31.05
C SER A 235 -26.59 106.40 -31.75
N ALA A 236 -25.28 106.29 -31.92
CA ALA A 236 -24.51 107.30 -32.67
C ALA A 236 -24.96 107.39 -34.13
N ASP A 237 -25.12 106.25 -34.82
CA ASP A 237 -25.59 106.18 -36.22
C ASP A 237 -27.00 106.80 -36.37
N ARG A 238 -27.87 106.51 -35.45
CA ARG A 238 -29.21 107.17 -35.43
C ARG A 238 -29.14 108.67 -35.28
N ILE A 239 -28.32 109.20 -34.38
CA ILE A 239 -28.15 110.64 -34.21
C ILE A 239 -27.55 111.27 -35.45
N LEU A 240 -26.57 110.61 -36.13
CA LEU A 240 -25.99 111.08 -37.34
C LEU A 240 -26.97 111.11 -38.54
N LYS A 241 -27.91 110.17 -38.61
CA LYS A 241 -28.87 110.06 -39.75
C LYS A 241 -30.07 110.93 -39.64
N ILE A 242 -30.58 111.20 -38.45
CA ILE A 242 -31.86 111.89 -38.24
C ILE A 242 -31.78 113.07 -37.26
N GLY A 243 -30.63 113.35 -36.64
CA GLY A 243 -30.44 114.43 -35.71
C GLY A 243 -30.22 115.77 -36.43
N THR A 244 -30.62 116.92 -35.80
CA THR A 244 -30.26 118.22 -36.26
C THR A 244 -28.81 118.56 -35.89
N ASP A 245 -28.17 119.53 -36.58
CA ASP A 245 -26.79 119.94 -36.33
C ASP A 245 -26.55 120.26 -34.82
N MET A 246 -27.53 120.84 -34.12
CA MET A 246 -27.45 121.06 -32.66
C MET A 246 -27.45 119.77 -31.86
N ASN A 247 -28.32 118.79 -32.26
CA ASN A 247 -28.36 117.51 -31.59
C ASN A 247 -27.06 116.75 -31.78
N ILE A 248 -26.44 116.84 -32.96
CA ILE A 248 -25.14 116.17 -33.29
C ILE A 248 -24.05 116.83 -32.39
N LEU A 249 -23.96 118.16 -32.35
CA LEU A 249 -22.94 118.90 -31.57
C LEU A 249 -23.07 118.65 -30.06
N GLU A 250 -24.29 118.63 -29.50
CA GLU A 250 -24.53 118.32 -28.08
C GLU A 250 -24.23 116.86 -27.73
N SER A 251 -24.56 115.92 -28.59
CA SER A 251 -24.40 114.53 -28.37
C SER A 251 -22.98 114.02 -28.64
N ALA A 252 -22.26 114.66 -29.56
CA ALA A 252 -20.92 114.23 -29.98
C ALA A 252 -19.94 114.07 -28.82
N LYS A 253 -19.83 115.03 -27.97
CA LYS A 253 -18.96 114.97 -26.77
C LYS A 253 -19.37 113.87 -25.82
N LYS A 254 -20.68 113.64 -25.62
CA LYS A 254 -21.20 112.59 -24.74
C LYS A 254 -20.96 111.19 -25.30
N ILE A 255 -21.19 111.03 -26.62
CA ILE A 255 -20.96 109.80 -27.30
C ILE A 255 -19.47 109.50 -27.30
N GLN A 256 -18.61 110.45 -27.64
CA GLN A 256 -17.15 110.28 -27.68
C GLN A 256 -16.59 109.91 -26.28
N LYS A 257 -17.02 110.62 -25.25
CA LYS A 257 -16.66 110.28 -23.87
C LYS A 257 -17.11 108.83 -23.47
N ARG A 258 -18.29 108.44 -23.93
CA ARG A 258 -18.82 107.14 -23.67
C ARG A 258 -18.05 106.04 -24.43
N PHE A 259 -17.62 106.30 -25.69
CA PHE A 259 -16.75 105.43 -26.43
C PHE A 259 -15.40 105.21 -25.72
N MET A 260 -14.75 106.25 -25.25
CA MET A 260 -13.50 106.18 -24.48
C MET A 260 -13.66 105.33 -23.22
N LEU A 261 -14.76 105.56 -22.49
CA LEU A 261 -15.04 104.76 -21.27
C LEU A 261 -15.26 103.26 -21.61
N VAL A 262 -15.93 103.01 -22.72
CA VAL A 262 -16.14 101.62 -23.15
C VAL A 262 -14.85 101.00 -23.67
N GLU A 263 -13.97 101.74 -24.31
CA GLU A 263 -12.67 101.31 -24.77
C GLU A 263 -11.75 100.95 -23.61
N ASP A 264 -11.76 101.69 -22.54
CA ASP A 264 -11.04 101.39 -21.29
C ASP A 264 -11.64 100.22 -20.52
N GLU A 265 -12.93 99.94 -20.69
CA GLU A 265 -13.64 98.77 -20.10
C GLU A 265 -13.60 97.53 -20.94
N LEU A 266 -12.98 97.56 -22.14
CA LEU A 266 -12.86 96.39 -23.00
C LEU A 266 -11.98 95.34 -22.34
N PRO A 267 -12.48 94.14 -22.21
CA PRO A 267 -11.64 93.04 -21.68
C PRO A 267 -10.43 92.87 -22.58
N THR A 268 -9.24 92.77 -21.99
CA THR A 268 -8.04 92.30 -22.74
C THR A 268 -8.32 90.91 -23.28
N MET A 269 -8.49 90.77 -24.59
CA MET A 269 -8.71 89.48 -25.26
C MET A 269 -7.41 88.69 -25.29
N SER A 270 -6.86 88.31 -24.16
CA SER A 270 -5.86 87.27 -24.05
C SER A 270 -6.58 86.01 -23.63
N ILE A 271 -6.98 85.21 -24.60
CA ILE A 271 -7.38 83.80 -24.31
C ILE A 271 -6.11 83.10 -23.91
N ASP A 272 -5.76 83.23 -22.63
CA ASP A 272 -4.76 82.35 -22.06
C ASP A 272 -5.24 80.89 -22.19
N LYS A 273 -4.31 79.99 -22.50
CA LYS A 273 -4.55 78.57 -22.85
C LYS A 273 -5.64 77.98 -22.01
N ILE A 274 -6.71 77.53 -22.62
CA ILE A 274 -7.76 76.79 -21.94
C ILE A 274 -7.28 75.32 -21.89
N GLU A 275 -7.30 74.77 -20.66
CA GLU A 275 -6.96 73.37 -20.45
C GLU A 275 -7.97 72.47 -21.14
N THR A 276 -7.47 71.59 -22.04
CA THR A 276 -8.28 70.54 -22.68
C THR A 276 -8.30 69.29 -21.80
N VAL A 277 -9.48 68.69 -21.73
CA VAL A 277 -9.65 67.42 -20.98
C VAL A 277 -9.28 66.27 -21.87
N GLY A 278 -8.32 65.42 -21.45
CA GLY A 278 -7.88 64.24 -22.18
C GLY A 278 -7.63 63.07 -21.23
N PHE A 279 -7.65 61.84 -21.79
CA PHE A 279 -7.32 60.62 -21.11
C PHE A 279 -6.13 59.94 -21.78
N VAL A 280 -5.11 59.58 -21.00
CA VAL A 280 -3.98 58.81 -21.44
C VAL A 280 -4.05 57.42 -20.77
N PRO A 281 -4.23 56.33 -21.55
CA PRO A 281 -4.31 55.03 -20.95
C PRO A 281 -2.97 54.62 -20.32
N GLY A 282 -3.05 54.07 -19.11
CA GLY A 282 -1.90 53.47 -18.42
C GLY A 282 -1.37 52.24 -19.12
N GLY A 283 -0.07 51.97 -18.99
CA GLY A 283 0.54 50.77 -19.54
C GLY A 283 0.15 49.50 -18.74
N LEU A 284 -0.42 48.52 -19.40
CA LEU A 284 -0.70 47.20 -18.81
C LEU A 284 0.49 46.26 -19.05
N LYS A 285 1.20 45.87 -17.97
CA LYS A 285 2.20 44.82 -18.08
C LYS A 285 1.47 43.48 -18.05
N ALA A 286 1.61 42.66 -19.12
CA ALA A 286 0.95 41.38 -19.25
C ALA A 286 1.20 40.45 -18.06
N ASP A 287 2.38 40.54 -17.44
CA ASP A 287 2.77 39.70 -16.29
C ASP A 287 2.13 40.12 -14.95
N SER A 288 1.51 41.30 -14.88
CA SER A 288 0.89 41.79 -13.65
C SER A 288 -0.53 41.24 -13.47
N LEU A 289 -1.28 41.02 -14.52
CA LEU A 289 -2.64 40.49 -14.45
C LEU A 289 -2.72 39.08 -13.83
N PRO A 290 -1.89 38.10 -14.23
CA PRO A 290 -1.87 36.79 -13.58
C PRO A 290 -1.55 36.88 -12.08
N LYS A 291 -0.63 37.76 -11.70
CA LYS A 291 -0.27 37.97 -10.28
C LYS A 291 -1.42 38.58 -9.46
N MET A 292 -2.19 39.44 -10.06
CA MET A 292 -3.38 40.06 -9.41
C MET A 292 -4.53 39.06 -9.31
N PHE A 293 -4.65 38.16 -10.27
CA PHE A 293 -5.71 37.17 -10.32
C PHE A 293 -5.48 36.05 -9.31
N GLY A 294 -4.24 35.55 -9.17
CA GLY A 294 -3.84 34.43 -8.35
C GLY A 294 -3.34 33.26 -9.18
N GLN A 295 -2.89 32.19 -8.50
CA GLN A 295 -2.37 30.98 -9.17
C GLN A 295 -2.92 29.73 -8.49
N CYS A 296 -3.00 28.64 -9.25
CA CYS A 296 -3.38 27.33 -8.72
C CYS A 296 -2.31 26.81 -7.76
N THR A 297 -2.71 26.29 -6.63
CA THR A 297 -1.84 25.58 -5.69
C THR A 297 -1.90 24.09 -5.98
N LYS A 298 -0.76 23.37 -5.83
CA LYS A 298 -0.72 21.91 -5.84
C LYS A 298 -0.93 21.43 -4.41
N GLY A 299 -1.97 20.65 -4.17
CA GLY A 299 -2.20 19.93 -2.93
C GLY A 299 -2.00 18.43 -3.19
N GLU A 300 -1.54 17.70 -2.17
CA GLU A 300 -1.49 16.24 -2.17
C GLU A 300 -2.60 15.72 -1.27
N ILE A 301 -3.42 14.80 -1.78
CA ILE A 301 -4.38 14.04 -0.99
C ILE A 301 -3.72 12.72 -0.67
N ALA A 302 -3.44 12.46 0.60
CA ALA A 302 -3.03 11.15 1.05
C ALA A 302 -4.21 10.19 0.87
N LEU A 303 -4.08 9.25 -0.06
CA LEU A 303 -5.04 8.16 -0.17
C LEU A 303 -4.93 7.29 1.08
N PRO A 304 -6.05 6.75 1.59
CA PRO A 304 -6.00 5.78 2.67
C PRO A 304 -5.11 4.62 2.23
N GLU A 305 -4.15 4.24 3.06
CA GLU A 305 -3.31 3.07 2.79
C GLU A 305 -4.20 1.83 2.79
N ILE A 306 -4.16 1.06 1.71
CA ILE A 306 -4.76 -0.27 1.71
C ILE A 306 -4.01 -1.08 2.77
N PRO A 307 -4.70 -1.71 3.73
CA PRO A 307 -4.11 -2.85 4.41
C PRO A 307 -3.84 -3.86 3.30
N VAL A 308 -2.58 -3.94 2.83
CA VAL A 308 -2.22 -4.84 1.72
C VAL A 308 -2.64 -6.24 2.14
N PRO A 309 -3.58 -6.87 1.43
CA PRO A 309 -3.96 -8.22 1.76
C PRO A 309 -2.69 -9.05 1.68
N TRP A 310 -2.40 -9.76 2.74
CA TRP A 310 -1.33 -10.70 2.88
C TRP A 310 -1.17 -11.50 1.58
N GLY A 311 -0.05 -11.36 0.86
CA GLY A 311 0.27 -12.11 -0.33
C GLY A 311 0.36 -11.36 -1.67
N ILE A 312 0.11 -10.06 -1.74
CA ILE A 312 0.34 -9.30 -2.99
C ILE A 312 1.84 -9.05 -3.23
N ARG A 313 2.67 -9.09 -2.17
CA ARG A 313 4.13 -9.17 -2.29
C ARG A 313 4.64 -10.51 -1.78
N ALA A 314 4.13 -11.62 -2.32
CA ALA A 314 4.87 -12.86 -2.24
C ALA A 314 6.26 -12.61 -2.84
N ALA A 315 7.31 -13.08 -2.19
CA ALA A 315 8.66 -13.01 -2.72
C ALA A 315 8.67 -13.74 -4.06
N LYS A 316 8.56 -12.99 -5.17
CA LYS A 316 8.31 -13.54 -6.52
C LYS A 316 9.35 -14.56 -6.97
N ASP A 317 10.56 -14.45 -6.41
CA ASP A 317 11.71 -15.26 -6.78
C ASP A 317 11.84 -16.55 -5.95
N TYR A 318 10.94 -16.77 -5.00
CA TYR A 318 11.00 -17.93 -4.10
C TYR A 318 9.73 -18.77 -4.20
N GLU A 319 9.93 -20.07 -4.14
CA GLU A 319 8.85 -21.05 -4.15
C GLU A 319 8.79 -21.81 -2.83
N MET A 320 7.56 -21.95 -2.34
CA MET A 320 7.25 -22.72 -1.13
C MET A 320 6.40 -23.93 -1.50
N CYS A 321 6.92 -25.11 -1.30
CA CYS A 321 6.17 -26.34 -1.48
C CYS A 321 5.89 -26.97 -0.11
N SER A 322 4.63 -27.10 0.26
CA SER A 322 4.25 -27.79 1.50
C SER A 322 4.62 -29.27 1.40
N LEU A 323 5.48 -29.72 2.30
CA LEU A 323 5.88 -31.13 2.41
C LEU A 323 5.00 -31.87 3.41
N ALA A 324 4.69 -31.23 4.54
CA ALA A 324 3.91 -31.84 5.61
C ALA A 324 3.25 -30.78 6.51
N SER A 325 2.17 -31.18 7.16
CA SER A 325 1.52 -30.43 8.23
C SER A 325 0.89 -31.40 9.21
N PHE A 326 1.20 -31.27 10.50
CA PHE A 326 0.63 -32.12 11.54
C PHE A 326 0.41 -31.36 12.85
N LYS A 327 -0.57 -31.83 13.62
CA LYS A 327 -0.81 -31.35 14.98
C LYS A 327 0.00 -32.16 15.97
N VAL A 328 0.67 -31.47 16.90
CA VAL A 328 1.34 -32.11 18.02
C VAL A 328 0.29 -32.62 19.01
N GLN A 329 0.27 -33.93 19.21
CA GLN A 329 -0.68 -34.57 20.13
C GLN A 329 -0.37 -34.20 21.57
N SER A 330 -1.41 -33.95 22.36
CA SER A 330 -1.33 -33.63 23.80
C SER A 330 -0.86 -32.21 24.13
N ALA A 331 -0.80 -31.32 23.15
CA ALA A 331 -0.49 -29.91 23.40
C ALA A 331 -1.66 -29.03 22.97
N PRO A 332 -2.32 -28.32 23.87
CA PRO A 332 -3.37 -27.38 23.51
C PRO A 332 -2.84 -26.05 23.00
N ASP A 333 -1.51 -25.84 22.99
CA ASP A 333 -0.89 -24.53 22.91
C ASP A 333 0.25 -24.43 21.85
N THR A 334 0.81 -23.24 21.77
CA THR A 334 1.89 -22.81 20.86
C THR A 334 3.10 -23.74 20.85
N ILE A 335 3.63 -24.00 19.66
CA ILE A 335 4.96 -24.63 19.52
C ILE A 335 6.03 -23.62 19.93
N GLN A 336 6.80 -23.97 20.97
CA GLN A 336 7.80 -23.07 21.57
C GLN A 336 9.15 -23.14 20.87
N ALA A 337 9.62 -24.34 20.55
CA ALA A 337 10.86 -24.53 19.83
C ALA A 337 10.81 -25.80 18.95
N ILE A 338 11.59 -25.77 17.87
CA ILE A 338 11.79 -26.89 16.94
C ILE A 338 13.29 -27.00 16.68
N ALA A 339 13.82 -28.22 16.75
CA ALA A 339 15.20 -28.54 16.40
C ALA A 339 15.23 -29.73 15.44
N PRO A 340 15.39 -29.51 14.12
CA PRO A 340 15.46 -30.59 13.13
C PRO A 340 16.70 -31.47 13.35
N VAL A 341 16.47 -32.76 13.47
CA VAL A 341 17.54 -33.80 13.51
C VAL A 341 17.99 -34.13 12.10
N SER A 342 17.01 -34.23 11.19
CA SER A 342 17.18 -34.53 9.78
C SER A 342 16.08 -33.89 8.95
N ASP A 343 16.04 -34.17 7.65
CA ASP A 343 14.94 -33.82 6.75
C ASP A 343 13.62 -34.56 7.05
N LYS A 344 13.68 -35.56 7.92
CA LYS A 344 12.54 -36.44 8.25
C LYS A 344 12.08 -36.35 9.70
N GLU A 345 12.88 -35.80 10.59
CA GLU A 345 12.62 -35.80 12.03
C GLU A 345 13.05 -34.52 12.72
N ALA A 346 12.28 -34.07 13.69
CA ALA A 346 12.60 -32.92 14.52
C ALA A 346 12.16 -33.10 15.98
N TRP A 347 12.95 -32.59 16.90
CA TRP A 347 12.51 -32.34 18.27
C TRP A 347 11.59 -31.14 18.31
N VAL A 348 10.49 -31.28 19.04
CA VAL A 348 9.45 -30.25 19.22
C VAL A 348 9.11 -30.12 20.69
N THR A 349 9.00 -28.91 21.18
CA THR A 349 8.41 -28.60 22.47
C THR A 349 7.27 -27.62 22.33
N CYS A 350 6.29 -27.75 23.18
CA CYS A 350 5.08 -26.97 23.15
C CYS A 350 4.95 -26.24 24.48
N ARG A 351 4.36 -25.04 24.46
CA ARG A 351 4.02 -24.26 25.61
C ARG A 351 5.22 -23.78 26.44
N TRP A 352 5.16 -22.54 26.87
CA TRP A 352 6.06 -21.99 27.86
C TRP A 352 5.97 -22.77 29.18
N GLY A 353 7.10 -23.05 29.79
CA GLY A 353 7.14 -23.78 31.08
C GLY A 353 7.00 -25.29 30.98
N ASN A 354 6.98 -25.87 29.78
CA ASN A 354 6.94 -27.31 29.59
C ASN A 354 8.35 -27.94 29.78
N LYS A 355 8.38 -29.13 30.42
CA LYS A 355 9.60 -29.91 30.64
C LYS A 355 9.76 -31.04 29.62
N ASP A 356 8.78 -31.24 28.75
CA ASP A 356 8.73 -32.33 27.81
C ASP A 356 9.21 -31.90 26.43
N ILE A 357 10.05 -32.72 25.82
CA ILE A 357 10.41 -32.62 24.40
C ILE A 357 9.96 -33.91 23.68
N TYR A 358 9.53 -33.76 22.44
CA TYR A 358 8.99 -34.84 21.64
C TYR A 358 9.71 -34.92 20.31
N LEU A 359 10.14 -36.16 19.94
CA LEU A 359 10.67 -36.42 18.62
C LEU A 359 9.52 -36.83 17.69
N TYR A 360 9.31 -36.06 16.66
CA TYR A 360 8.30 -36.29 15.61
C TYR A 360 8.95 -36.59 14.26
N THR A 361 8.33 -37.50 13.52
CA THR A 361 8.62 -37.64 12.09
C THR A 361 7.96 -36.47 11.31
N ILE A 362 8.40 -36.25 10.08
CA ILE A 362 7.78 -35.31 9.15
C ILE A 362 6.28 -35.62 8.89
N LEU A 363 5.89 -36.86 9.05
CA LEU A 363 4.49 -37.33 8.90
C LEU A 363 3.65 -37.10 10.17
N GLY A 364 4.24 -36.57 11.25
CA GLY A 364 3.54 -36.30 12.51
C GLY A 364 3.44 -37.52 13.45
N GLU A 365 4.23 -38.56 13.22
CA GLU A 365 4.31 -39.68 14.16
C GLU A 365 5.25 -39.34 15.32
N ARG A 366 4.76 -39.44 16.56
CA ARG A 366 5.58 -39.25 17.75
C ARG A 366 6.42 -40.48 18.02
N LYS A 367 7.75 -40.41 17.79
CA LYS A 367 8.69 -41.48 18.04
C LYS A 367 9.13 -41.60 19.50
N LYS A 368 9.33 -40.45 20.14
CA LYS A 368 9.89 -40.41 21.49
C LYS A 368 9.35 -39.25 22.29
N LYS A 369 9.32 -39.42 23.62
CA LYS A 369 9.14 -38.36 24.60
C LYS A 369 10.31 -38.43 25.58
N VAL A 370 10.92 -37.30 25.89
CA VAL A 370 11.91 -37.10 26.96
C VAL A 370 11.41 -36.01 27.88
N THR A 371 11.42 -36.27 29.16
CA THR A 371 11.08 -35.30 30.22
C THR A 371 12.37 -34.84 30.87
N LEU A 372 12.60 -33.52 30.85
CA LEU A 372 13.76 -32.91 31.49
C LEU A 372 13.41 -32.49 32.96
N ASP A 373 14.45 -32.23 33.72
CA ASP A 373 14.34 -31.64 35.06
C ASP A 373 14.12 -30.10 35.01
N ILE A 374 14.44 -29.46 33.89
CA ILE A 374 14.31 -28.02 33.62
C ILE A 374 13.15 -27.71 32.67
N GLN A 375 12.67 -26.45 32.66
CA GLN A 375 11.74 -25.97 31.62
C GLN A 375 12.45 -25.80 30.29
N VAL A 376 11.75 -25.98 29.18
CA VAL A 376 12.33 -25.92 27.84
C VAL A 376 11.93 -24.63 27.14
N ASP A 377 12.88 -23.74 26.93
CA ASP A 377 12.68 -22.49 26.20
C ASP A 377 13.17 -22.54 24.78
N HIS A 378 14.32 -23.16 24.55
CA HIS A 378 14.87 -23.34 23.22
C HIS A 378 15.65 -24.66 23.09
N MET A 379 15.85 -25.09 21.85
CA MET A 379 16.56 -26.32 21.53
C MET A 379 17.46 -26.09 20.32
N CYS A 380 18.64 -26.66 20.33
CA CYS A 380 19.59 -26.59 19.23
C CYS A 380 20.34 -27.92 19.06
N MET A 381 20.34 -28.49 17.85
CA MET A 381 21.16 -29.68 17.54
C MET A 381 22.61 -29.30 17.39
N ILE A 382 23.51 -30.00 18.05
CA ILE A 382 24.96 -29.83 17.84
C ILE A 382 25.50 -30.90 16.86
N PRO A 383 26.69 -30.70 16.25
CA PRO A 383 27.23 -31.59 15.23
C PRO A 383 27.52 -33.02 15.72
N SER A 384 27.70 -33.23 17.01
CA SER A 384 27.83 -34.58 17.61
C SER A 384 26.55 -35.41 17.46
N GLY A 385 25.39 -34.75 17.17
CA GLY A 385 24.07 -35.36 17.14
C GLY A 385 23.34 -35.30 18.46
N ASP A 386 23.92 -34.66 19.47
CA ASP A 386 23.26 -34.39 20.75
C ASP A 386 22.38 -33.12 20.60
N LEU A 387 21.40 -32.97 21.49
CA LEU A 387 20.52 -31.82 21.57
C LEU A 387 20.86 -30.96 22.78
N LEU A 388 21.10 -29.69 22.58
CA LEU A 388 21.17 -28.72 23.68
C LEU A 388 19.77 -28.13 23.94
N VAL A 389 19.46 -27.95 25.21
CA VAL A 389 18.18 -27.42 25.69
C VAL A 389 18.46 -26.32 26.70
N SER A 390 18.01 -25.11 26.45
CA SER A 390 18.13 -24.00 27.40
C SER A 390 16.87 -23.82 28.22
N SER A 391 17.08 -23.43 29.47
CA SER A 391 16.03 -22.99 30.36
C SER A 391 16.29 -21.57 30.85
N TYR A 392 15.38 -20.70 30.50
CA TYR A 392 15.40 -19.31 30.92
C TYR A 392 15.15 -19.16 32.42
N GLU A 393 14.25 -19.99 32.98
CA GLU A 393 13.89 -19.93 34.40
C GLU A 393 14.96 -20.57 35.29
N ASP A 394 15.47 -21.72 34.87
CA ASP A 394 16.37 -22.52 35.69
C ASP A 394 17.85 -22.10 35.58
N LYS A 395 18.21 -21.21 34.66
CA LYS A 395 19.60 -20.81 34.34
C LYS A 395 20.50 -21.98 33.91
N TYR A 396 19.95 -23.00 33.30
CA TYR A 396 20.69 -24.16 32.85
C TYR A 396 20.63 -24.35 31.33
N ILE A 397 21.70 -24.93 30.78
CA ILE A 397 21.70 -25.56 29.46
C ILE A 397 21.98 -27.04 29.69
N ARG A 398 21.01 -27.89 29.33
CA ARG A 398 21.12 -29.34 29.39
C ARG A 398 21.53 -29.89 28.04
N LYS A 399 22.19 -31.06 28.06
CA LYS A 399 22.52 -31.85 26.88
C LYS A 399 21.76 -33.17 26.92
N VAL A 400 21.02 -33.45 25.85
CA VAL A 400 20.35 -34.71 25.64
C VAL A 400 21.16 -35.47 24.58
N ASN A 401 21.79 -36.58 24.97
CA ASN A 401 22.64 -37.35 24.08
C ASN A 401 21.81 -38.24 23.11
N LYS A 402 22.49 -38.98 22.21
CA LYS A 402 21.83 -39.85 21.22
C LYS A 402 21.01 -40.98 21.84
N GLU A 403 21.38 -41.42 23.02
CA GLU A 403 20.66 -42.42 23.81
C GLU A 403 19.49 -41.80 24.60
N HIS A 404 19.29 -40.47 24.45
CA HIS A 404 18.26 -39.67 25.10
C HIS A 404 18.44 -39.55 26.62
N VAL A 405 19.66 -39.62 27.08
CA VAL A 405 20.03 -39.38 28.48
C VAL A 405 20.31 -37.85 28.62
N VAL A 406 19.74 -37.28 29.67
CA VAL A 406 19.89 -35.87 30.03
C VAL A 406 21.14 -35.69 30.89
N GLY A 407 22.00 -34.75 30.57
CA GLY A 407 23.19 -34.41 31.34
C GLY A 407 23.40 -32.88 31.38
N ASP A 408 24.32 -32.45 32.22
CA ASP A 408 24.74 -31.06 32.33
C ASP A 408 25.56 -30.66 31.13
N PHE A 409 25.36 -29.41 30.68
CA PHE A 409 26.21 -28.81 29.64
C PHE A 409 26.81 -27.49 30.11
N ALA A 410 25.98 -26.54 30.55
CA ALA A 410 26.43 -25.24 31.04
C ALA A 410 25.48 -24.65 32.07
N MET A 411 26.05 -23.86 33.00
CA MET A 411 25.32 -23.05 33.97
C MET A 411 25.78 -21.59 33.84
N PRO A 412 25.23 -20.83 32.88
CA PRO A 412 25.60 -19.44 32.68
C PRO A 412 25.24 -18.57 33.89
N HIS A 413 25.94 -17.44 34.07
CA HIS A 413 25.60 -16.45 35.09
C HIS A 413 24.33 -15.66 34.74
N LEU A 414 24.00 -15.53 33.45
CA LEU A 414 22.78 -14.92 32.92
C LEU A 414 21.74 -16.00 32.58
N TYR A 415 20.49 -15.59 32.38
CA TYR A 415 19.39 -16.46 31.95
C TYR A 415 19.52 -16.80 30.45
N PRO A 416 19.77 -18.07 30.06
CA PRO A 416 19.98 -18.45 28.67
C PRO A 416 18.64 -18.62 27.94
N GLY A 417 18.48 -17.93 26.81
CA GLY A 417 17.34 -18.02 25.88
C GLY A 417 17.64 -18.84 24.62
N GLY A 418 17.42 -18.22 23.47
CA GLY A 418 17.67 -18.83 22.15
C GLY A 418 19.15 -19.14 21.93
N MET A 419 19.41 -20.27 21.27
CA MET A 419 20.76 -20.75 20.98
C MET A 419 20.93 -21.06 19.50
N SER A 420 22.14 -20.88 19.00
CA SER A 420 22.56 -21.33 17.67
C SER A 420 23.98 -21.85 17.72
N ILE A 421 24.24 -22.88 16.93
CA ILE A 421 25.60 -23.36 16.73
C ILE A 421 26.12 -22.89 15.37
N THR A 422 27.33 -22.36 15.36
CA THR A 422 28.01 -21.91 14.17
C THR A 422 28.69 -23.06 13.42
N LYS A 423 29.06 -22.81 12.16
CA LYS A 423 29.87 -23.74 11.34
C LYS A 423 31.23 -24.08 11.99
N ARG A 424 31.72 -23.20 12.87
CA ARG A 424 32.95 -23.43 13.66
C ARG A 424 32.71 -24.17 14.96
N LYS A 425 31.49 -24.67 15.20
CA LYS A 425 31.07 -25.35 16.44
C LYS A 425 31.04 -24.45 17.69
N GLU A 426 31.06 -23.14 17.51
CA GLU A 426 30.86 -22.16 18.58
C GLU A 426 29.36 -22.06 18.86
N ILE A 427 28.96 -21.92 20.11
CA ILE A 427 27.56 -21.86 20.52
C ILE A 427 27.28 -20.44 20.98
N TYR A 428 26.40 -19.74 20.27
CA TYR A 428 25.89 -18.44 20.69
C TYR A 428 24.56 -18.58 21.41
N VAL A 429 24.43 -17.89 22.54
CA VAL A 429 23.28 -17.94 23.43
C VAL A 429 22.79 -16.53 23.69
N CYS A 430 21.52 -16.25 23.41
CA CYS A 430 20.89 -15.03 23.89
C CYS A 430 20.80 -15.07 25.41
N ALA A 431 21.37 -14.11 26.10
CA ALA A 431 21.45 -14.10 27.55
C ALA A 431 20.98 -12.76 28.12
N VAL A 432 20.25 -12.82 29.23
CA VAL A 432 19.68 -11.65 29.91
C VAL A 432 19.79 -11.78 31.43
N ASP A 433 19.89 -10.65 32.10
CA ASP A 433 19.97 -10.56 33.56
C ASP A 433 18.65 -10.78 34.28
N SER A 434 17.53 -10.53 33.60
CA SER A 434 16.20 -10.56 34.20
C SER A 434 15.12 -10.93 33.20
N TYR A 435 13.96 -11.38 33.71
CA TYR A 435 12.79 -11.75 32.90
C TYR A 435 12.08 -10.57 32.23
N THR A 436 12.40 -9.33 32.62
CA THR A 436 11.72 -8.17 32.07
C THR A 436 12.23 -7.89 30.67
N THR A 437 11.34 -7.61 29.75
CA THR A 437 11.71 -7.12 28.40
C THR A 437 12.13 -5.65 28.42
N ARG A 438 11.94 -4.96 29.55
CA ARG A 438 12.35 -3.58 29.75
C ARG A 438 13.80 -3.53 30.20
N ARG A 439 14.64 -2.83 29.45
CA ARG A 439 16.04 -2.59 29.82
C ARG A 439 16.15 -1.44 30.83
N SER A 440 17.07 -1.55 31.77
CA SER A 440 17.57 -0.47 32.63
C SER A 440 19.04 -0.19 32.31
N ASP A 441 19.58 0.90 32.83
CA ASP A 441 21.00 1.28 32.64
C ASP A 441 22.00 0.26 33.23
N HIS A 442 21.52 -0.63 34.11
CA HIS A 442 22.31 -1.69 34.74
C HIS A 442 21.98 -3.09 34.21
N SER A 443 21.25 -3.18 33.12
CA SER A 443 20.88 -4.48 32.54
C SER A 443 22.06 -5.08 31.76
N ASP A 444 22.38 -6.33 32.09
CA ASP A 444 23.37 -7.15 31.40
C ASP A 444 22.66 -8.07 30.40
N ARG A 445 22.80 -7.78 29.10
CA ARG A 445 22.05 -8.44 28.02
C ARG A 445 22.92 -8.56 26.77
N CYS A 446 23.29 -9.79 26.46
CA CYS A 446 24.31 -10.06 25.46
C CYS A 446 24.01 -11.30 24.61
N LEU A 447 24.81 -11.48 23.57
CA LEU A 447 25.05 -12.78 22.98
C LEU A 447 26.28 -13.39 23.67
N MET A 448 26.06 -14.41 24.48
CA MET A 448 27.12 -15.18 25.14
C MET A 448 27.66 -16.22 24.17
N LYS A 449 28.97 -16.26 24.02
CA LYS A 449 29.68 -17.26 23.21
C LYS A 449 30.19 -18.37 24.12
N LEU A 450 29.76 -19.61 23.85
CA LEU A 450 30.21 -20.78 24.60
C LEU A 450 31.09 -21.68 23.71
N SER A 451 32.04 -22.35 24.36
CA SER A 451 32.81 -23.44 23.76
C SER A 451 31.95 -24.70 23.53
N GLU A 452 32.50 -25.68 22.81
CA GLU A 452 31.86 -27.00 22.64
C GLU A 452 31.71 -27.78 23.96
N HIS A 453 32.35 -27.32 25.05
CA HIS A 453 32.27 -27.90 26.39
C HIS A 453 31.40 -27.05 27.35
N GLY A 454 30.71 -26.02 26.87
CA GLY A 454 29.81 -25.18 27.65
C GLY A 454 30.47 -24.07 28.46
N MET A 455 31.76 -23.81 28.29
CA MET A 455 32.46 -22.70 28.95
C MET A 455 32.22 -21.39 28.19
N THR A 456 31.90 -20.31 28.91
CA THR A 456 31.81 -18.97 28.32
C THR A 456 33.19 -18.53 27.84
N ILE A 457 33.30 -18.16 26.54
CA ILE A 457 34.52 -17.70 25.90
C ILE A 457 34.47 -16.19 25.75
N ASP A 458 33.34 -15.63 25.38
CA ASP A 458 33.18 -14.23 24.99
C ASP A 458 31.72 -13.77 25.12
N GLN A 459 31.51 -12.44 25.06
CA GLN A 459 30.21 -11.80 25.09
C GLN A 459 30.17 -10.68 24.08
N ILE A 460 29.03 -10.51 23.38
CA ILE A 460 28.76 -9.43 22.44
C ILE A 460 27.54 -8.68 22.97
N ASP A 461 27.70 -7.43 23.37
CA ASP A 461 26.66 -6.59 23.96
C ASP A 461 26.65 -5.15 23.43
N GLU A 462 27.80 -4.66 22.92
CA GLU A 462 27.99 -3.28 22.48
C GLU A 462 28.66 -3.19 21.10
N ASP A 463 28.41 -2.10 20.39
CA ASP A 463 29.12 -1.66 19.18
C ASP A 463 29.65 -0.23 19.44
N GLY A 464 30.86 -0.14 19.98
CA GLY A 464 31.40 1.10 20.52
C GLY A 464 30.57 1.59 21.71
N ASP A 465 30.02 2.79 21.62
CA ASP A 465 29.17 3.37 22.67
C ASP A 465 27.68 2.94 22.56
N PHE A 466 27.34 2.07 21.60
CA PHE A 466 25.96 1.68 21.33
C PHE A 466 25.63 0.29 21.86
N VAL A 467 24.65 0.23 22.72
CA VAL A 467 24.08 -1.03 23.18
C VAL A 467 23.36 -1.76 22.05
N LEU A 468 23.78 -3.00 21.79
CA LEU A 468 23.25 -3.80 20.69
C LEU A 468 21.88 -4.38 20.98
N PHE A 469 21.64 -4.88 22.19
CA PHE A 469 20.45 -5.66 22.53
C PHE A 469 19.70 -5.10 23.75
N GLY A 470 18.38 -5.08 23.63
CA GLY A 470 17.49 -4.73 24.74
C GLY A 470 16.90 -5.95 25.44
N ALA A 471 16.50 -6.97 24.67
CA ALA A 471 16.03 -8.27 25.16
C ALA A 471 16.25 -9.34 24.07
N PRO A 472 17.51 -9.82 23.86
CA PRO A 472 17.83 -10.80 22.83
C PRO A 472 17.06 -12.11 23.09
N TYR A 473 16.37 -12.62 22.06
CA TYR A 473 15.44 -13.74 22.22
C TYR A 473 15.82 -14.98 21.42
N ARG A 474 16.13 -14.84 20.13
CA ARG A 474 16.61 -15.93 19.25
C ARG A 474 17.82 -15.44 18.48
N VAL A 475 18.72 -16.35 18.18
CA VAL A 475 19.93 -16.09 17.39
C VAL A 475 20.11 -17.17 16.33
N THR A 476 20.62 -16.79 15.17
CA THR A 476 21.04 -17.72 14.09
C THR A 476 22.29 -17.18 13.40
N GLU A 477 23.13 -18.09 12.86
CA GLU A 477 24.28 -17.72 12.02
C GLU A 477 23.85 -17.66 10.55
N ALA A 478 24.18 -16.55 9.88
CA ALA A 478 24.06 -16.44 8.42
C ALA A 478 25.24 -17.12 7.70
N PRO A 479 25.13 -17.45 6.39
CA PRO A 479 26.20 -18.10 5.63
C PRO A 479 27.53 -17.35 5.59
N ASN A 480 27.49 -16.02 5.66
CA ASN A 480 28.66 -15.12 5.74
C ASN A 480 29.20 -14.99 7.17
N ARG A 481 28.68 -15.76 8.12
CA ARG A 481 29.01 -15.82 9.53
C ARG A 481 28.53 -14.65 10.40
N ASP A 482 27.78 -13.73 9.84
CA ASP A 482 27.07 -12.75 10.67
C ASP A 482 26.08 -13.45 11.60
N LEU A 483 25.83 -12.84 12.73
CA LEU A 483 24.81 -13.27 13.69
C LEU A 483 23.56 -12.42 13.52
N VAL A 484 22.43 -13.07 13.45
CA VAL A 484 21.12 -12.42 13.34
C VAL A 484 20.32 -12.73 14.59
N VAL A 485 19.78 -11.69 15.23
CA VAL A 485 19.18 -11.78 16.56
C VAL A 485 17.81 -11.13 16.57
N THR A 486 16.77 -11.84 17.00
CA THR A 486 15.51 -11.20 17.36
C THR A 486 15.64 -10.55 18.73
N ASP A 487 15.38 -9.25 18.80
CA ASP A 487 15.46 -8.44 20.00
C ASP A 487 14.07 -7.92 20.38
N ARG A 488 13.62 -8.26 21.55
CA ARG A 488 12.25 -8.06 22.03
C ARG A 488 12.14 -7.06 23.19
N GLU A 489 12.95 -6.02 23.15
CA GLU A 489 12.83 -4.92 24.11
C GLU A 489 11.42 -4.30 24.03
N GLU A 490 10.81 -4.04 25.17
CA GLU A 490 9.47 -3.43 25.26
C GLU A 490 9.43 -2.09 24.48
N GLY A 491 8.51 -1.99 23.55
CA GLY A 491 8.38 -0.82 22.67
C GLY A 491 9.39 -0.74 21.52
N LYS A 492 10.35 -1.68 21.41
CA LYS A 492 11.40 -1.69 20.38
C LYS A 492 11.63 -3.09 19.80
N LEU A 493 10.58 -3.72 19.30
CA LEU A 493 10.66 -5.05 18.69
C LEU A 493 11.40 -4.95 17.35
N ARG A 494 12.51 -5.72 17.21
CA ARG A 494 13.41 -5.60 16.05
C ARG A 494 14.22 -6.88 15.81
N VAL A 495 14.89 -6.95 14.66
CA VAL A 495 15.95 -7.92 14.39
C VAL A 495 17.24 -7.15 14.16
N VAL A 496 18.31 -7.56 14.84
CA VAL A 496 19.63 -6.96 14.75
C VAL A 496 20.57 -7.92 14.07
N ARG A 497 21.32 -7.47 13.05
CA ARG A 497 22.39 -8.23 12.43
C ARG A 497 23.73 -7.63 12.79
N VAL A 498 24.62 -8.46 13.28
CA VAL A 498 25.99 -8.11 13.69
C VAL A 498 26.99 -9.08 13.09
N ASP A 499 28.23 -8.67 12.92
CA ASP A 499 29.30 -9.64 12.66
C ASP A 499 29.76 -10.34 13.95
N GLN A 500 30.77 -11.19 13.85
CA GLN A 500 31.29 -11.96 14.99
C GLN A 500 32.08 -11.12 16.00
N GLU A 501 32.50 -9.95 15.58
CA GLU A 501 33.18 -8.95 16.39
C GLU A 501 32.20 -8.00 17.09
N GLY A 502 30.87 -8.14 16.83
CA GLY A 502 29.83 -7.29 17.42
C GLY A 502 29.51 -6.03 16.61
N CYS A 503 30.17 -5.78 15.48
CA CYS A 503 29.88 -4.61 14.66
C CYS A 503 28.50 -4.76 14.00
N ARG A 504 27.64 -3.80 14.21
CA ARG A 504 26.25 -3.79 13.71
C ARG A 504 26.23 -3.55 12.20
N LYS A 505 25.58 -4.43 11.46
CA LYS A 505 25.34 -4.31 10.01
C LYS A 505 24.06 -3.55 9.73
N TYR A 506 22.94 -4.00 10.30
CA TYR A 506 21.65 -3.29 10.20
C TYR A 506 20.68 -3.68 11.32
N ILE A 507 19.59 -2.91 11.40
CA ILE A 507 18.43 -3.20 12.25
C ILE A 507 17.19 -3.26 11.34
N TYR A 508 16.41 -4.33 11.47
CA TYR A 508 15.13 -4.49 10.80
C TYR A 508 13.98 -4.37 11.80
N THR A 509 13.06 -3.44 11.56
CA THR A 509 11.91 -3.13 12.43
C THR A 509 10.56 -3.43 11.80
N GLY A 510 10.58 -4.22 10.72
CA GLY A 510 9.42 -4.49 9.87
C GLY A 510 9.51 -3.78 8.51
N PRO A 511 8.62 -4.12 7.56
CA PRO A 511 8.62 -3.52 6.23
C PRO A 511 8.21 -2.06 6.29
N LYS A 512 8.92 -1.20 5.57
CA LYS A 512 8.59 0.25 5.45
C LYS A 512 7.51 0.50 4.39
N GLU A 513 7.48 -0.35 3.36
CA GLU A 513 6.59 -0.20 2.21
C GLU A 513 5.23 -0.87 2.38
N VAL A 514 5.05 -1.60 3.48
CA VAL A 514 3.82 -2.36 3.76
C VAL A 514 3.33 -2.05 5.16
N LYS A 515 2.10 -1.56 5.27
CA LYS A 515 1.47 -1.35 6.57
C LYS A 515 1.02 -2.69 7.15
N LEU A 516 1.58 -3.06 8.29
CA LEU A 516 1.18 -4.24 9.04
C LEU A 516 -0.12 -3.97 9.83
N LYS A 517 -0.94 -5.02 10.03
CA LYS A 517 -2.17 -4.92 10.86
C LYS A 517 -1.85 -4.70 12.34
N GLN A 518 -0.78 -5.34 12.80
CA GLN A 518 -0.24 -5.22 14.15
C GLN A 518 1.21 -4.78 14.08
N PRO A 519 1.76 -4.17 15.13
CA PRO A 519 3.19 -3.91 15.20
C PRO A 519 4.00 -5.17 14.93
N PHE A 520 5.11 -5.04 14.20
CA PHE A 520 6.04 -6.13 13.93
C PHE A 520 6.46 -6.82 15.21
N ASN A 521 6.27 -8.14 15.32
CA ASN A 521 6.56 -8.93 16.52
C ASN A 521 7.39 -10.17 16.17
N PRO A 522 8.73 -10.01 16.01
CA PRO A 522 9.62 -11.09 15.61
C PRO A 522 9.82 -12.13 16.72
N LEU A 523 9.73 -13.41 16.35
CA LEU A 523 9.98 -14.54 17.25
C LEU A 523 10.96 -15.53 16.63
N GLY A 524 10.49 -16.49 15.86
CA GLY A 524 11.32 -17.49 15.18
C GLY A 524 12.19 -16.88 14.09
N LEU A 525 13.40 -17.38 13.95
CA LEU A 525 14.41 -16.82 13.07
C LEU A 525 15.26 -17.94 12.45
N CYS A 526 15.53 -17.86 11.14
CA CYS A 526 16.58 -18.64 10.48
C CYS A 526 17.14 -17.87 9.27
N CYS A 527 18.28 -18.32 8.74
CA CYS A 527 18.86 -17.80 7.51
C CYS A 527 18.86 -18.87 6.43
N ASP A 528 18.64 -18.46 5.17
CA ASP A 528 18.76 -19.37 4.01
C ASP A 528 20.23 -19.47 3.52
N ARG A 529 20.45 -20.31 2.51
CA ARG A 529 21.79 -20.51 1.93
C ARG A 529 22.32 -19.28 1.18
N ALA A 530 21.45 -18.37 0.75
CA ALA A 530 21.82 -17.11 0.11
C ALA A 530 22.13 -16.00 1.14
N GLY A 531 21.87 -16.27 2.43
CA GLY A 531 22.09 -15.32 3.52
C GLY A 531 20.90 -14.44 3.80
N ASN A 532 19.77 -14.66 3.13
CA ASN A 532 18.56 -13.94 3.48
C ASN A 532 18.04 -14.39 4.85
N MET A 533 17.49 -13.45 5.57
CA MET A 533 16.85 -13.68 6.85
C MET A 533 15.37 -14.01 6.66
N LEU A 534 14.93 -15.06 7.32
CA LEU A 534 13.55 -15.47 7.44
C LEU A 534 13.12 -15.28 8.88
N VAL A 535 12.10 -14.45 9.13
CA VAL A 535 11.65 -14.13 10.49
C VAL A 535 10.13 -14.26 10.60
N THR A 536 9.67 -14.98 11.63
CA THR A 536 8.24 -15.07 11.92
C THR A 536 7.74 -13.79 12.56
N ASP A 537 6.61 -13.29 12.08
CA ASP A 537 5.86 -12.20 12.73
C ASP A 537 4.61 -12.78 13.39
N TRP A 538 4.68 -12.90 14.71
CA TRP A 538 3.62 -13.51 15.52
C TRP A 538 2.31 -12.72 15.47
N GLY A 539 2.41 -11.38 15.51
CA GLY A 539 1.25 -10.49 15.51
C GLY A 539 0.50 -10.49 14.19
N ASN A 540 1.24 -10.68 13.11
CA ASN A 540 0.72 -10.58 11.76
C ASN A 540 0.56 -11.94 11.05
N HIS A 541 0.82 -13.05 11.72
CA HIS A 541 0.61 -14.41 11.19
C HIS A 541 1.38 -14.73 9.91
N CYS A 542 2.62 -14.27 9.77
CA CYS A 542 3.40 -14.39 8.56
C CYS A 542 4.88 -14.65 8.80
N VAL A 543 5.61 -14.92 7.72
CA VAL A 543 7.07 -15.00 7.68
C VAL A 543 7.60 -13.97 6.68
N HIS A 544 8.45 -13.07 7.16
CA HIS A 544 9.12 -12.07 6.34
C HIS A 544 10.37 -12.67 5.70
N LEU A 545 10.63 -12.31 4.44
CA LEU A 545 11.91 -12.50 3.76
C LEU A 545 12.63 -11.16 3.69
N VAL A 546 13.84 -11.11 4.22
CA VAL A 546 14.70 -9.92 4.25
C VAL A 546 16.06 -10.31 3.68
N ASP A 547 16.61 -9.50 2.79
CA ASP A 547 17.91 -9.83 2.18
C ASP A 547 19.11 -9.54 3.08
N ASN A 548 20.30 -9.75 2.54
CA ASN A 548 21.56 -9.53 3.28
C ASN A 548 21.80 -8.07 3.69
N GLU A 549 21.20 -7.13 2.97
CA GLU A 549 21.29 -5.69 3.20
C GLU A 549 20.25 -5.18 4.18
N GLY A 550 19.32 -6.04 4.61
CA GLY A 550 18.23 -5.69 5.54
C GLY A 550 16.96 -5.18 4.86
N GLU A 551 16.87 -5.31 3.53
CA GLU A 551 15.72 -4.86 2.76
C GLU A 551 14.62 -5.93 2.69
N PHE A 552 13.39 -5.54 2.92
CA PHE A 552 12.24 -6.42 2.85
C PHE A 552 11.94 -6.85 1.40
N LYS A 553 11.93 -8.16 1.13
CA LYS A 553 11.64 -8.72 -0.21
C LYS A 553 10.21 -9.22 -0.36
N GLY A 554 9.53 -9.49 0.75
CA GLY A 554 8.14 -9.96 0.73
C GLY A 554 7.83 -10.90 1.88
N PHE A 555 6.57 -11.34 1.90
CA PHE A 555 6.14 -12.43 2.77
C PHE A 555 6.27 -13.75 2.01
N ILE A 556 6.93 -14.74 2.59
CA ILE A 556 7.04 -16.07 1.98
C ILE A 556 5.90 -17.01 2.42
N LEU A 557 5.37 -16.79 3.61
CA LEU A 557 4.21 -17.48 4.16
C LEU A 557 3.36 -16.50 4.97
N SER A 558 2.06 -16.78 5.02
CA SER A 558 1.08 -15.93 5.68
C SER A 558 -0.06 -16.75 6.28
N GLN A 559 -1.04 -16.09 6.83
CA GLN A 559 -2.28 -16.72 7.29
C GLN A 559 -3.00 -17.52 6.17
N ARG A 560 -2.82 -17.12 4.90
CA ARG A 560 -3.36 -17.86 3.72
C ARG A 560 -2.78 -19.26 3.58
N ASP A 561 -1.54 -19.43 4.03
CA ASP A 561 -0.83 -20.72 4.02
C ASP A 561 -1.13 -21.52 5.29
N GLY A 562 -2.09 -21.06 6.09
CA GLY A 562 -2.53 -21.69 7.34
C GLY A 562 -1.71 -21.34 8.55
N LEU A 563 -0.83 -20.33 8.49
CA LEU A 563 -0.08 -19.90 9.65
C LEU A 563 -0.98 -19.16 10.66
N PHE A 564 -0.83 -19.51 11.92
CA PHE A 564 -1.49 -18.81 13.02
C PHE A 564 -0.48 -18.54 14.13
N LYS A 565 -0.13 -17.30 14.33
CA LYS A 565 0.83 -16.88 15.37
C LYS A 565 2.12 -17.72 15.34
N PRO A 566 2.88 -17.72 14.20
CA PRO A 566 4.08 -18.53 14.08
C PRO A 566 5.12 -18.10 15.11
N ASN A 567 5.63 -19.06 15.89
CA ASN A 567 6.54 -18.80 17.00
C ASN A 567 7.91 -19.43 16.77
N ALA A 568 7.95 -20.73 16.49
CA ALA A 568 9.19 -21.47 16.29
C ALA A 568 9.49 -21.62 14.79
N MET A 569 10.75 -21.46 14.42
CA MET A 569 11.21 -21.71 13.04
C MET A 569 12.64 -22.25 13.05
N ALA A 570 12.89 -23.24 12.22
CA ALA A 570 14.22 -23.79 12.00
C ALA A 570 14.36 -24.32 10.58
N MET A 571 15.59 -24.30 10.04
CA MET A 571 15.92 -24.88 8.74
C MET A 571 16.68 -26.17 8.95
N ASP A 572 16.29 -27.25 8.24
CA ASP A 572 17.06 -28.49 8.26
C ASP A 572 18.26 -28.45 7.29
N LYS A 573 19.10 -29.50 7.32
CA LYS A 573 20.29 -29.58 6.48
C LYS A 573 19.97 -29.68 4.98
N SER A 574 18.77 -30.13 4.63
CA SER A 574 18.29 -30.20 3.25
C SER A 574 17.71 -28.88 2.74
N GLY A 575 17.54 -27.89 3.62
CA GLY A 575 16.95 -26.57 3.32
C GLY A 575 15.44 -26.57 3.41
N ASN A 576 14.82 -27.57 4.08
CA ASN A 576 13.41 -27.49 4.39
C ASN A 576 13.19 -26.63 5.64
N MET A 577 12.16 -25.82 5.60
CA MET A 577 11.78 -24.92 6.70
C MET A 577 10.69 -25.56 7.56
N TRP A 578 10.99 -25.74 8.84
CA TRP A 578 10.07 -26.23 9.86
C TRP A 578 9.51 -25.06 10.63
N ILE A 579 8.20 -24.93 10.70
CA ILE A 579 7.52 -23.82 11.40
C ILE A 579 6.51 -24.39 12.38
N GLY A 580 6.57 -23.91 13.61
CA GLY A 580 5.61 -24.18 14.67
C GLY A 580 4.75 -22.96 14.97
N ASP A 581 3.45 -23.17 15.10
CA ASP A 581 2.49 -22.10 15.29
C ASP A 581 1.70 -22.17 16.62
N GLY A 582 0.87 -21.13 16.83
CA GLY A 582 0.04 -20.96 18.02
C GLY A 582 -1.12 -21.97 18.17
N ASN A 583 -1.36 -22.80 17.16
CA ASN A 583 -2.37 -23.85 17.17
C ASN A 583 -1.79 -25.25 17.39
N ALA A 584 -0.59 -25.35 17.98
CA ALA A 584 0.14 -26.59 18.15
C ALA A 584 0.37 -27.36 16.82
N THR A 585 0.51 -26.63 15.71
CA THR A 585 0.73 -27.22 14.40
C THR A 585 2.16 -27.00 13.95
N VAL A 586 2.80 -28.08 13.50
CA VAL A 586 4.10 -28.04 12.81
C VAL A 586 3.84 -28.16 11.32
N ARG A 587 4.44 -27.26 10.53
CA ARG A 587 4.42 -27.28 9.07
C ARG A 587 5.83 -27.35 8.55
N VAL A 588 6.01 -28.15 7.51
CA VAL A 588 7.31 -28.30 6.84
C VAL A 588 7.16 -27.92 5.39
N TYR A 589 8.01 -27.01 4.95
CA TYR A 589 8.03 -26.52 3.58
C TYR A 589 9.39 -26.77 2.95
N LYS A 590 9.39 -27.20 1.69
CA LYS A 590 10.56 -27.09 0.83
C LYS A 590 10.66 -25.63 0.40
N TYR A 591 11.74 -24.99 0.79
CA TYR A 591 12.05 -23.61 0.46
C TYR A 591 13.16 -23.55 -0.60
N GLY A 592 12.96 -22.77 -1.65
CA GLY A 592 13.94 -22.64 -2.70
C GLY A 592 13.70 -21.43 -3.59
N LYS A 593 14.74 -21.00 -4.30
CA LYS A 593 14.62 -19.99 -5.34
C LYS A 593 13.93 -20.62 -6.56
N ARG A 594 12.99 -19.91 -7.20
CA ARG A 594 12.39 -20.36 -8.46
C ARG A 594 13.48 -20.48 -9.51
N GLU A 595 13.59 -21.66 -10.11
CA GLU A 595 14.33 -21.86 -11.35
C GLU A 595 13.37 -21.49 -12.49
N TYR A 596 13.70 -20.43 -13.23
CA TYR A 596 12.96 -19.97 -14.42
C TYR A 596 13.37 -20.79 -15.64
#